data_4757d7b536905d8d78992dd8575e2edf
#
_entry.id   4757d7b536905d8d78992dd8575e2edf
#
_cell.length_a   1.000
_cell.length_b   1.000
_cell.length_c   1.000
_cell.angle_alpha   90.00
_cell.angle_beta   90.00
_cell.angle_gamma   90.00
#
_symmetry.space_group_name_H-M   'P 1'
#
loop_
_entity.id
_entity.type
_entity.pdbx_description
1 polymer ?
#
loop_
_entity_poly.entity_id
_entity_poly.type
_entity_poly.pdbx_seq_one_letter_code
_entity_poly.pdbx_strand_id
1 'polypeptide(L)'
;MIKKRILSLWISLCVICIAGAQEKELAYCNRQIHKTLKAIGTSSKLPRAIEAGKSSWDMVSPHDWTSGFFPGVLWYDYEYSHEPEIKEKAVYFTNLLESLSSKVTSHDMGFQMFCSYGHAYRLTKENYYKDILLKSADELAKLYNPRVGTILSWPWKVKESNWPHNTIIDNMMNLELLFWAAKNGG
;
A
#
# COMPACT_ATOMS: atom_id res chain seq x y z
N MET A 1 -37.13 30.35 14.11
CA MET A 1 -37.25 28.87 13.91
C MET A 1 -37.07 28.46 12.45
N ILE A 2 -37.68 29.10 11.48
CA ILE A 2 -37.64 28.75 10.04
C ILE A 2 -36.21 28.78 9.45
N LYS A 3 -35.42 29.84 9.73
CA LYS A 3 -34.04 29.96 9.22
C LYS A 3 -33.11 28.80 9.65
N LYS A 4 -33.26 28.28 10.88
CA LYS A 4 -32.44 27.13 11.35
C LYS A 4 -32.84 25.83 10.64
N ARG A 5 -34.13 25.63 10.33
CA ARG A 5 -34.59 24.45 9.58
C ARG A 5 -34.16 24.47 8.12
N ILE A 6 -34.15 25.64 7.48
CA ILE A 6 -33.66 25.79 6.09
C ILE A 6 -32.16 25.51 6.03
N LEU A 7 -31.33 26.05 6.94
CA LEU A 7 -29.90 25.80 7.00
C LEU A 7 -29.60 24.30 7.22
N SER A 8 -30.34 23.63 8.12
CA SER A 8 -30.19 22.19 8.35
C SER A 8 -30.53 21.37 7.08
N LEU A 9 -31.56 21.78 6.32
CA LEU A 9 -31.94 21.10 5.07
C LEU A 9 -30.86 21.24 3.97
N TRP A 10 -30.26 22.44 3.85
CA TRP A 10 -29.18 22.68 2.90
C TRP A 10 -27.90 21.88 3.24
N ILE A 11 -27.54 21.81 4.53
CA ILE A 11 -26.41 21.01 4.99
C ILE A 11 -26.65 19.53 4.69
N SER A 12 -27.83 19.00 4.97
CA SER A 12 -28.18 17.60 4.68
C SER A 12 -28.15 17.31 3.17
N LEU A 13 -28.65 18.24 2.33
CA LEU A 13 -28.62 18.07 0.87
C LEU A 13 -27.21 18.06 0.32
N CYS A 14 -26.32 18.95 0.81
CA CYS A 14 -24.91 18.97 0.43
C CYS A 14 -24.19 17.66 0.82
N VAL A 15 -24.45 17.13 2.01
CA VAL A 15 -23.84 15.86 2.46
C VAL A 15 -24.29 14.69 1.57
N ILE A 16 -25.57 14.63 1.20
CA ILE A 16 -26.09 13.59 0.31
C ILE A 16 -25.48 13.68 -1.09
N CYS A 17 -25.30 14.88 -1.62
CA CYS A 17 -24.67 15.08 -2.94
C CYS A 17 -23.20 14.65 -2.94
N ILE A 18 -22.44 14.95 -1.87
CA ILE A 18 -21.03 14.56 -1.73
C ILE A 18 -20.91 13.04 -1.61
N ALA A 19 -21.73 12.41 -0.79
CA ALA A 19 -21.75 10.96 -0.64
C ALA A 19 -22.07 10.23 -1.96
N GLY A 20 -23.05 10.75 -2.73
CA GLY A 20 -23.40 10.17 -4.03
C GLY A 20 -22.33 10.34 -5.11
N ALA A 21 -21.49 11.38 -5.02
CA ALA A 21 -20.36 11.55 -5.93
C ALA A 21 -19.26 10.54 -5.62
N GLN A 22 -18.89 10.38 -4.35
CA GLN A 22 -17.89 9.40 -3.92
C GLN A 22 -18.28 7.96 -4.29
N GLU A 23 -19.56 7.61 -4.15
CA GLU A 23 -20.09 6.30 -4.50
C GLU A 23 -19.86 5.96 -5.99
N LYS A 24 -20.09 6.91 -6.89
CA LYS A 24 -19.88 6.71 -8.32
C LYS A 24 -18.40 6.47 -8.67
N GLU A 25 -17.49 7.20 -8.02
CA GLU A 25 -16.05 7.07 -8.24
C GLU A 25 -15.54 5.73 -7.68
N LEU A 26 -15.97 5.32 -6.50
CA LEU A 26 -15.60 4.04 -5.92
C LEU A 26 -16.14 2.87 -6.76
N ALA A 27 -17.39 2.94 -7.21
CA ALA A 27 -17.94 1.95 -8.12
C ALA A 27 -17.20 1.90 -9.48
N TYR A 28 -16.70 3.04 -9.96
CA TYR A 28 -15.84 3.06 -11.14
C TYR A 28 -14.52 2.35 -10.87
N CYS A 29 -13.85 2.64 -9.74
CA CYS A 29 -12.60 1.99 -9.35
C CYS A 29 -12.77 0.47 -9.24
N ASN A 30 -13.81 -0.01 -8.56
CA ASN A 30 -14.13 -1.44 -8.45
C ASN A 30 -14.25 -2.09 -9.85
N ARG A 31 -14.99 -1.48 -10.78
CA ARG A 31 -15.05 -2.01 -12.17
C ARG A 31 -13.71 -2.06 -12.87
N GLN A 32 -12.80 -1.09 -12.63
CA GLN A 32 -11.46 -1.12 -13.22
C GLN A 32 -10.60 -2.22 -12.59
N ILE A 33 -10.75 -2.47 -11.28
CA ILE A 33 -10.07 -3.57 -10.57
C ILE A 33 -10.48 -4.91 -11.15
N HIS A 34 -11.79 -5.17 -11.33
CA HIS A 34 -12.24 -6.40 -11.97
C HIS A 34 -11.69 -6.58 -13.39
N LYS A 35 -11.63 -5.49 -14.19
CA LYS A 35 -10.99 -5.54 -15.52
C LYS A 35 -9.50 -5.87 -15.43
N THR A 36 -8.81 -5.28 -14.48
CA THR A 36 -7.38 -5.54 -14.23
C THR A 36 -7.16 -6.99 -13.85
N LEU A 37 -7.91 -7.51 -12.86
CA LEU A 37 -7.82 -8.90 -12.41
C LEU A 37 -8.08 -9.88 -13.56
N LYS A 38 -9.08 -9.59 -14.39
CA LYS A 38 -9.35 -10.39 -15.59
C LYS A 38 -8.21 -10.35 -16.61
N ALA A 39 -7.59 -9.20 -16.80
CA ALA A 39 -6.51 -9.01 -17.77
C ALA A 39 -5.20 -9.68 -17.34
N ILE A 40 -4.86 -9.65 -16.04
CA ILE A 40 -3.62 -10.24 -15.52
C ILE A 40 -3.75 -11.73 -15.21
N GLY A 41 -4.97 -12.24 -15.02
CA GLY A 41 -5.24 -13.63 -14.67
C GLY A 41 -4.56 -14.08 -13.37
N THR A 42 -4.18 -15.36 -13.32
CA THR A 42 -3.38 -15.90 -12.21
C THR A 42 -1.90 -15.65 -12.52
N SER A 43 -1.25 -14.78 -11.75
CA SER A 43 0.14 -14.39 -11.96
C SER A 43 0.88 -14.28 -10.63
N SER A 44 2.12 -14.76 -10.60
CA SER A 44 3.07 -14.53 -9.49
C SER A 44 3.77 -13.16 -9.59
N LYS A 45 3.38 -12.34 -10.56
CA LYS A 45 3.85 -10.95 -10.76
C LYS A 45 2.72 -9.97 -10.47
N LEU A 46 3.09 -8.72 -10.22
CA LEU A 46 2.16 -7.65 -9.90
C LEU A 46 2.06 -6.64 -11.05
N PRO A 47 0.88 -6.10 -11.34
CA PRO A 47 0.73 -5.07 -12.37
C PRO A 47 1.30 -3.74 -11.87
N ARG A 48 2.11 -3.09 -12.70
CA ARG A 48 2.75 -1.81 -12.39
C ARG A 48 2.16 -0.66 -13.19
N ALA A 49 2.16 -0.78 -14.50
CA ALA A 49 1.74 0.27 -15.42
C ALA A 49 1.23 -0.32 -16.74
N ILE A 50 0.49 0.49 -17.48
CA ILE A 50 0.27 0.29 -18.91
C ILE A 50 1.00 1.43 -19.61
N GLU A 51 2.06 1.10 -20.35
CA GLU A 51 2.83 2.10 -21.08
C GLU A 51 2.00 2.75 -22.19
N ALA A 52 2.32 3.99 -22.51
CA ALA A 52 1.64 4.71 -23.59
C ALA A 52 1.69 3.92 -24.91
N GLY A 53 0.54 3.73 -25.54
CA GLY A 53 0.39 2.96 -26.78
C GLY A 53 0.31 1.44 -26.59
N LYS A 54 0.42 0.92 -25.37
CA LYS A 54 0.20 -0.49 -25.08
C LYS A 54 -1.17 -0.75 -24.46
N SER A 55 -1.67 -1.98 -24.60
CA SER A 55 -2.94 -2.44 -24.02
C SER A 55 -2.74 -3.51 -22.91
N SER A 56 -1.50 -3.93 -22.67
CA SER A 56 -1.16 -4.92 -21.67
C SER A 56 -0.43 -4.31 -20.48
N TRP A 57 -0.62 -4.88 -19.31
CA TRP A 57 0.10 -4.51 -18.11
C TRP A 57 1.59 -4.85 -18.20
N ASP A 58 2.45 -3.93 -17.77
CA ASP A 58 3.82 -4.21 -17.37
C ASP A 58 3.78 -4.92 -16.01
N MET A 59 4.24 -6.19 -16.01
CA MET A 59 4.15 -7.08 -14.84
C MET A 59 5.51 -7.20 -14.18
N VAL A 60 5.60 -6.79 -12.93
CA VAL A 60 6.85 -6.77 -12.15
C VAL A 60 6.91 -7.87 -11.11
N SER A 61 8.14 -8.18 -10.65
CA SER A 61 8.34 -9.13 -9.56
C SER A 61 7.92 -8.54 -8.21
N PRO A 62 7.69 -9.37 -7.18
CA PRO A 62 7.46 -8.90 -5.81
C PRO A 62 8.58 -7.99 -5.26
N HIS A 63 9.80 -8.08 -5.80
CA HIS A 63 10.94 -7.24 -5.40
C HIS A 63 10.97 -5.85 -6.04
N ASP A 64 10.09 -5.55 -7.00
CA ASP A 64 9.94 -4.20 -7.54
C ASP A 64 9.36 -3.26 -6.48
N TRP A 65 9.88 -2.03 -6.40
CA TRP A 65 9.44 -1.07 -5.38
C TRP A 65 7.95 -0.76 -5.42
N THR A 66 7.29 -0.92 -6.56
CA THR A 66 5.84 -0.68 -6.70
C THR A 66 4.96 -1.84 -6.23
N SER A 67 5.54 -2.98 -5.88
CA SER A 67 4.80 -4.24 -5.66
C SER A 67 3.75 -4.17 -4.54
N GLY A 68 3.94 -3.33 -3.53
CA GLY A 68 3.00 -3.17 -2.41
C GLY A 68 1.71 -2.43 -2.77
N PHE A 69 1.69 -1.64 -3.85
CA PHE A 69 0.53 -0.79 -4.15
C PHE A 69 -0.66 -1.57 -4.68
N PHE A 70 -0.47 -2.55 -5.56
CA PHE A 70 -1.60 -3.30 -6.10
C PHE A 70 -2.39 -4.08 -5.05
N PRO A 71 -1.75 -4.87 -4.15
CA PRO A 71 -2.49 -5.48 -3.04
C PRO A 71 -3.14 -4.42 -2.12
N GLY A 72 -2.50 -3.27 -1.90
CA GLY A 72 -3.10 -2.16 -1.16
C GLY A 72 -4.39 -1.66 -1.80
N VAL A 73 -4.41 -1.47 -3.12
CA VAL A 73 -5.63 -1.10 -3.88
C VAL A 73 -6.72 -2.16 -3.73
N LEU A 74 -6.37 -3.45 -3.77
CA LEU A 74 -7.34 -4.54 -3.58
C LEU A 74 -7.94 -4.53 -2.17
N TRP A 75 -7.15 -4.23 -1.14
CA TRP A 75 -7.66 -4.10 0.23
C TRP A 75 -8.62 -2.92 0.38
N TYR A 76 -8.35 -1.78 -0.25
CA TYR A 76 -9.29 -0.64 -0.27
C TYR A 76 -10.57 -0.97 -1.03
N ASP A 77 -10.47 -1.69 -2.15
CA ASP A 77 -11.66 -2.12 -2.89
C ASP A 77 -12.50 -3.12 -2.09
N TYR A 78 -11.84 -4.05 -1.37
CA TYR A 78 -12.56 -4.94 -0.45
C TYR A 78 -13.25 -4.18 0.68
N GLU A 79 -12.62 -3.16 1.24
CA GLU A 79 -13.24 -2.31 2.27
C GLU A 79 -14.50 -1.59 1.76
N TYR A 80 -14.51 -1.22 0.49
CA TYR A 80 -15.66 -0.62 -0.16
C TYR A 80 -16.72 -1.65 -0.57
N SER A 81 -16.33 -2.67 -1.31
CA SER A 81 -17.26 -3.60 -1.98
C SER A 81 -17.73 -4.76 -1.08
N HIS A 82 -16.91 -5.14 -0.10
CA HIS A 82 -17.08 -6.34 0.72
C HIS A 82 -17.15 -7.64 -0.10
N GLU A 83 -16.68 -7.64 -1.34
CA GLU A 83 -16.70 -8.79 -2.22
C GLU A 83 -15.68 -9.87 -1.78
N PRO A 84 -16.11 -11.11 -1.49
CA PRO A 84 -15.20 -12.18 -1.07
C PRO A 84 -14.09 -12.48 -2.10
N GLU A 85 -14.38 -12.38 -3.39
CA GLU A 85 -13.41 -12.57 -4.47
C GLU A 85 -12.29 -11.54 -4.41
N ILE A 86 -12.61 -10.26 -4.17
CA ILE A 86 -11.63 -9.17 -4.01
C ILE A 86 -10.75 -9.43 -2.79
N LYS A 87 -11.35 -9.87 -1.67
CA LYS A 87 -10.57 -10.27 -0.48
C LYS A 87 -9.58 -11.39 -0.79
N GLU A 88 -10.02 -12.43 -1.49
CA GLU A 88 -9.15 -13.56 -1.88
C GLU A 88 -7.96 -13.07 -2.72
N LYS A 89 -8.21 -12.20 -3.70
CA LYS A 89 -7.14 -11.61 -4.52
C LYS A 89 -6.22 -10.71 -3.71
N ALA A 90 -6.77 -9.90 -2.79
CA ALA A 90 -5.98 -9.06 -1.89
C ALA A 90 -5.02 -9.91 -1.03
N VAL A 91 -5.51 -10.99 -0.44
CA VAL A 91 -4.70 -11.97 0.32
C VAL A 91 -3.62 -12.58 -0.58
N TYR A 92 -4.01 -13.07 -1.77
CA TYR A 92 -3.09 -13.71 -2.70
C TYR A 92 -1.91 -12.78 -3.06
N PHE A 93 -2.20 -11.57 -3.54
CA PHE A 93 -1.16 -10.63 -3.95
C PHE A 93 -0.35 -10.07 -2.78
N THR A 94 -0.94 -9.93 -1.59
CA THR A 94 -0.21 -9.58 -0.36
C THR A 94 0.82 -10.66 -0.03
N ASN A 95 0.44 -11.94 -0.04
CA ASN A 95 1.33 -13.04 0.33
C ASN A 95 2.50 -13.23 -0.64
N LEU A 96 2.41 -12.76 -1.90
CA LEU A 96 3.56 -12.75 -2.80
C LEU A 96 4.74 -11.92 -2.28
N LEU A 97 4.49 -10.96 -1.37
CA LEU A 97 5.50 -10.08 -0.80
C LEU A 97 6.13 -10.63 0.48
N GLU A 98 5.68 -11.78 1.01
CA GLU A 98 6.14 -12.29 2.31
C GLU A 98 7.67 -12.38 2.42
N SER A 99 8.33 -12.84 1.36
CA SER A 99 9.78 -13.01 1.34
C SER A 99 10.55 -11.71 1.58
N LEU A 100 9.97 -10.54 1.28
CA LEU A 100 10.59 -9.23 1.53
C LEU A 100 10.83 -9.01 3.02
N SER A 101 9.95 -9.51 3.90
CA SER A 101 10.07 -9.36 5.35
C SER A 101 11.34 -9.96 5.95
N SER A 102 12.09 -10.76 5.19
CA SER A 102 13.25 -11.50 5.69
C SER A 102 14.58 -10.79 5.49
N LYS A 103 14.64 -9.83 4.57
CA LYS A 103 15.88 -9.13 4.22
C LYS A 103 15.59 -7.80 3.55
N VAL A 104 15.99 -6.73 4.21
CA VAL A 104 15.91 -5.39 3.62
C VAL A 104 16.91 -5.22 2.49
N THR A 105 16.44 -4.72 1.35
CA THR A 105 17.28 -4.39 0.18
C THR A 105 17.24 -2.90 -0.14
N SER A 106 16.16 -2.21 0.19
CA SER A 106 16.00 -0.77 0.07
C SER A 106 15.02 -0.24 1.11
N HIS A 107 14.98 1.07 1.28
CA HIS A 107 14.01 1.72 2.16
C HIS A 107 12.55 1.49 1.72
N ASP A 108 12.32 1.20 0.45
CA ASP A 108 10.98 0.99 -0.14
C ASP A 108 10.18 -0.11 0.58
N MET A 109 10.88 -1.03 1.28
CA MET A 109 10.25 -2.04 2.14
C MET A 109 9.19 -1.41 3.07
N GLY A 110 9.39 -0.19 3.54
CA GLY A 110 8.44 0.49 4.42
C GLY A 110 7.05 0.57 3.80
N PHE A 111 6.89 1.24 2.67
CA PHE A 111 5.59 1.36 2.03
C PHE A 111 5.15 0.08 1.30
N GLN A 112 6.07 -0.73 0.75
CA GLN A 112 5.70 -2.02 0.15
C GLN A 112 4.92 -2.89 1.13
N MET A 113 5.45 -3.03 2.35
CA MET A 113 4.84 -3.87 3.38
C MET A 113 3.64 -3.17 4.04
N PHE A 114 3.70 -1.86 4.26
CA PHE A 114 2.62 -1.18 4.96
C PHE A 114 1.37 -0.98 4.08
N CYS A 115 1.54 -0.70 2.78
CA CYS A 115 0.42 -0.66 1.84
C CYS A 115 -0.27 -2.02 1.65
N SER A 116 0.45 -3.13 1.78
CA SER A 116 -0.07 -4.49 1.60
C SER A 116 -0.48 -5.13 2.93
N TYR A 117 0.46 -5.61 3.71
CA TYR A 117 0.26 -6.25 5.02
C TYR A 117 -0.38 -5.31 6.05
N GLY A 118 -0.10 -4.01 5.98
CA GLY A 118 -0.71 -3.01 6.86
C GLY A 118 -2.22 -2.95 6.70
N HIS A 119 -2.71 -2.92 5.46
CA HIS A 119 -4.15 -2.95 5.20
C HIS A 119 -4.76 -4.32 5.46
N ALA A 120 -4.05 -5.42 5.18
CA ALA A 120 -4.46 -6.75 5.57
C ALA A 120 -4.72 -6.84 7.08
N TYR A 121 -3.76 -6.42 7.90
CA TYR A 121 -3.92 -6.40 9.35
C TYR A 121 -5.03 -5.44 9.82
N ARG A 122 -5.10 -4.25 9.22
CA ARG A 122 -6.11 -3.25 9.56
C ARG A 122 -7.53 -3.80 9.43
N LEU A 123 -7.80 -4.56 8.37
CA LEU A 123 -9.14 -5.06 8.02
C LEU A 123 -9.46 -6.42 8.64
N THR A 124 -8.46 -7.31 8.81
CA THR A 124 -8.71 -8.67 9.30
C THR A 124 -8.39 -8.86 10.77
N LYS A 125 -7.47 -8.07 11.34
CA LYS A 125 -6.89 -8.22 12.68
C LYS A 125 -6.16 -9.54 12.92
N GLU A 126 -5.79 -10.26 11.87
CA GLU A 126 -5.06 -11.52 11.96
C GLU A 126 -3.61 -11.28 12.40
N ASN A 127 -3.16 -11.97 13.45
CA ASN A 127 -1.81 -11.82 14.01
C ASN A 127 -0.71 -12.15 12.99
N TYR A 128 -0.96 -13.06 12.05
CA TYR A 128 -0.03 -13.37 10.97
C TYR A 128 0.47 -12.11 10.24
N TYR A 129 -0.44 -11.22 9.85
CA TYR A 129 -0.06 -9.97 9.18
C TYR A 129 0.70 -9.01 10.10
N LYS A 130 0.33 -8.97 11.38
CA LYS A 130 1.05 -8.19 12.39
C LYS A 130 2.50 -8.66 12.54
N ASP A 131 2.72 -9.95 12.63
CA ASP A 131 4.05 -10.55 12.81
C ASP A 131 4.96 -10.27 11.61
N ILE A 132 4.43 -10.36 10.39
CA ILE A 132 5.14 -9.98 9.17
C ILE A 132 5.51 -8.48 9.15
N LEU A 133 4.61 -7.60 9.59
CA LEU A 133 4.88 -6.17 9.67
C LEU A 133 5.96 -5.85 10.71
N LEU A 134 5.93 -6.45 11.89
CA LEU A 134 6.94 -6.26 12.93
C LEU A 134 8.31 -6.73 12.43
N LYS A 135 8.37 -7.91 11.83
CA LYS A 135 9.59 -8.43 11.20
C LYS A 135 10.14 -7.50 10.11
N SER A 136 9.24 -6.94 9.28
CA SER A 136 9.64 -5.98 8.24
C SER A 136 10.15 -4.66 8.82
N ALA A 137 9.57 -4.21 9.93
CA ALA A 137 10.04 -3.02 10.63
C ALA A 137 11.44 -3.22 11.22
N ASP A 138 11.71 -4.37 11.81
CA ASP A 138 13.04 -4.74 12.31
C ASP A 138 14.09 -4.75 11.18
N GLU A 139 13.73 -5.29 10.03
CA GLU A 139 14.61 -5.29 8.85
C GLU A 139 14.84 -3.85 8.33
N LEU A 140 13.79 -3.04 8.21
CA LEU A 140 13.90 -1.65 7.76
C LEU A 140 14.75 -0.81 8.73
N ALA A 141 14.61 -1.02 10.03
CA ALA A 141 15.38 -0.32 11.05
C ALA A 141 16.90 -0.51 10.92
N LYS A 142 17.37 -1.62 10.31
CA LYS A 142 18.80 -1.86 10.03
C LYS A 142 19.42 -0.83 9.07
N LEU A 143 18.60 -0.14 8.27
CA LEU A 143 19.06 0.93 7.40
C LEU A 143 19.23 2.27 8.11
N TYR A 144 18.80 2.39 9.37
CA TYR A 144 18.96 3.62 10.14
C TYR A 144 20.43 3.81 10.55
N ASN A 145 20.95 5.01 10.31
CA ASN A 145 22.28 5.40 10.74
C ASN A 145 22.18 6.50 11.80
N PRO A 146 22.49 6.20 13.07
CA PRO A 146 22.35 7.17 14.17
C PRO A 146 23.30 8.37 14.06
N ARG A 147 24.42 8.25 13.33
CA ARG A 147 25.36 9.36 13.10
C ARG A 147 24.82 10.38 12.11
N VAL A 148 23.98 9.93 11.15
CA VAL A 148 23.36 10.78 10.13
C VAL A 148 21.95 11.18 10.57
N GLY A 149 21.29 10.36 11.37
CA GLY A 149 19.91 10.55 11.83
C GLY A 149 18.85 10.20 10.80
N THR A 150 19.21 9.42 9.74
CA THR A 150 18.29 9.05 8.66
C THR A 150 18.41 7.59 8.28
N ILE A 151 17.45 7.11 7.49
CA ILE A 151 17.46 5.78 6.87
C ILE A 151 18.21 5.86 5.54
N LEU A 152 19.11 4.90 5.28
CA LEU A 152 19.77 4.71 4.00
C LEU A 152 18.76 4.26 2.94
N SER A 153 18.62 5.00 1.85
CA SER A 153 17.64 4.66 0.80
C SER A 153 18.04 3.42 0.00
N TRP A 154 19.23 3.44 -0.57
CA TRP A 154 19.69 2.40 -1.49
C TRP A 154 21.08 1.87 -1.09
N PRO A 155 21.15 0.75 -0.33
CA PRO A 155 22.43 0.16 0.12
C PRO A 155 23.42 -0.13 -1.02
N TRP A 156 22.94 -0.55 -2.19
CA TRP A 156 23.80 -0.85 -3.34
C TRP A 156 24.50 0.40 -3.89
N LYS A 157 23.89 1.58 -3.81
CA LYS A 157 24.47 2.85 -4.27
C LYS A 157 25.69 3.28 -3.47
N VAL A 158 25.88 2.77 -2.26
CA VAL A 158 27.08 3.02 -1.45
C VAL A 158 28.34 2.58 -2.22
N LYS A 159 28.29 1.43 -2.89
CA LYS A 159 29.40 0.90 -3.68
C LYS A 159 29.38 1.37 -5.13
N GLU A 160 28.22 1.32 -5.79
CA GLU A 160 28.11 1.61 -7.23
C GLU A 160 28.32 3.09 -7.57
N SER A 161 27.86 4.00 -6.70
CA SER A 161 27.90 5.45 -6.96
C SER A 161 28.79 6.22 -5.98
N ASN A 162 29.48 5.51 -5.06
CA ASN A 162 30.29 6.10 -4.00
C ASN A 162 29.49 7.12 -3.15
N TRP A 163 28.22 6.80 -2.86
CA TRP A 163 27.36 7.59 -1.99
C TRP A 163 27.34 6.97 -0.59
N PRO A 164 28.14 7.47 0.36
CA PRO A 164 28.34 6.79 1.66
C PRO A 164 27.05 6.65 2.48
N HIS A 165 26.11 7.59 2.34
CA HIS A 165 24.78 7.50 2.91
C HIS A 165 23.81 8.32 2.06
N ASN A 166 23.07 7.65 1.18
CA ASN A 166 22.07 8.29 0.33
C ASN A 166 20.69 8.25 1.00
N THR A 167 20.01 9.38 1.00
CA THR A 167 18.66 9.54 1.54
C THR A 167 17.85 10.43 0.61
N ILE A 168 16.64 10.03 0.27
CA ILE A 168 15.70 10.81 -0.53
C ILE A 168 14.41 11.09 0.24
N ILE A 169 13.62 12.07 -0.21
CA ILE A 169 12.47 12.58 0.55
C ILE A 169 11.38 11.55 0.79
N ASP A 170 11.21 10.59 -0.10
CA ASP A 170 10.21 9.53 0.03
C ASP A 170 10.51 8.54 1.18
N ASN A 171 11.70 8.62 1.81
CA ASN A 171 11.92 7.97 3.11
C ASN A 171 10.81 8.30 4.13
N MET A 172 10.17 9.46 4.00
CA MET A 172 9.05 9.84 4.87
C MET A 172 7.89 8.85 4.80
N MET A 173 7.60 8.28 3.63
CA MET A 173 6.57 7.24 3.47
C MET A 173 6.95 5.94 4.19
N ASN A 174 8.24 5.63 4.24
CA ASN A 174 8.76 4.41 4.84
C ASN A 174 8.75 4.44 6.38
N LEU A 175 8.78 5.64 6.98
CA LEU A 175 8.70 5.81 8.43
C LEU A 175 7.35 5.37 9.02
N GLU A 176 6.29 5.33 8.22
CA GLU A 176 4.96 4.92 8.69
C GLU A 176 4.98 3.51 9.28
N LEU A 177 5.67 2.56 8.64
CA LEU A 177 5.86 1.21 9.17
C LEU A 177 6.57 1.22 10.53
N LEU A 178 7.62 2.01 10.69
CA LEU A 178 8.38 2.09 11.95
C LEU A 178 7.56 2.71 13.08
N PHE A 179 6.83 3.80 12.81
CA PHE A 179 5.94 4.41 13.80
C PHE A 179 4.79 3.49 14.20
N TRP A 180 4.26 2.73 13.24
CA TRP A 180 3.25 1.73 13.51
C TRP A 180 3.82 0.61 14.40
N ALA A 181 4.99 0.07 14.07
CA ALA A 181 5.65 -1.00 14.83
C ALA A 181 5.90 -0.57 16.28
N ALA A 182 6.46 0.61 16.51
CA ALA A 182 6.71 1.16 17.83
C ALA A 182 5.44 1.25 18.72
N LYS A 183 4.27 1.38 18.12
CA LYS A 183 2.97 1.40 18.83
C LYS A 183 2.35 0.01 18.99
N ASN A 184 2.84 -0.99 18.29
CA ASN A 184 2.24 -2.32 18.21
C ASN A 184 3.15 -3.44 18.75
N GLY A 185 4.25 -3.12 19.40
CA GLY A 185 5.12 -4.07 20.11
C GLY A 185 6.43 -4.38 19.39
N GLY A 186 6.83 -3.49 18.46
CA GLY A 186 8.18 -3.47 17.88
C GLY A 186 9.14 -2.58 18.65
#